data_842191a92afdc7f6c2942e17490e65cf
#
_entry.id   842191a92afdc7f6c2942e17490e65cf
#
_cell.length_a   1.000
_cell.length_b   1.000
_cell.length_c   1.000
_cell.angle_alpha   90.00
_cell.angle_beta   90.00
_cell.angle_gamma   90.00
#
_symmetry.space_group_name_H-M   'P 1'
#
loop_
_entity.id
_entity.type
_entity.pdbx_description
1 polymer ?
#
loop_
_entity_poly.entity_id
_entity_poly.type
_entity_poly.pdbx_seq_one_letter_code
_entity_poly.pdbx_strand_id
1 'polypeptide(L)'
;LRRRGHKAVLVDMFMGLENYHGNLEDIFDAPDGLLEKAAIEATAPDLEAVRAARQDKSPSVIGKDVLAVCAMADVVFLAMHGANGEDGRIQPALDLLGVPYTGSGYLGSAMAMDKAVTKRMMDSMGIRTAPWADVHYTKEDVPRLAQELMVPCAVKMVNGGSSIGMALPDTREELEKALYDLLPYGGHVVVEKKIKGREIQIAVLGDSYLPAVEIIPKGAYFDY
;
A
#
# COMPACT_ATOMS: atom_id res chain seq x y z
N LEU A 1 -2.11 -21.38 8.40
CA LEU A 1 -3.26 -21.38 9.31
C LEU A 1 -3.88 -22.79 9.38
N ARG A 2 -4.36 -23.36 8.28
CA ARG A 2 -4.99 -24.70 8.25
C ARG A 2 -4.11 -25.82 8.81
N ARG A 3 -2.78 -25.81 8.53
CA ARG A 3 -1.82 -26.76 9.14
C ARG A 3 -1.74 -26.68 10.67
N ARG A 4 -2.23 -25.60 11.27
CA ARG A 4 -2.30 -25.40 12.73
C ARG A 4 -3.70 -25.61 13.29
N GLY A 5 -4.62 -26.17 12.50
CA GLY A 5 -5.98 -26.51 12.92
C GLY A 5 -6.99 -25.34 12.84
N HIS A 6 -6.63 -24.20 12.26
CA HIS A 6 -7.57 -23.11 12.03
C HIS A 6 -8.37 -23.36 10.75
N LYS A 7 -9.66 -23.07 10.79
CA LYS A 7 -10.46 -22.93 9.57
C LYS A 7 -10.12 -21.60 8.92
N ALA A 8 -9.67 -21.61 7.70
CA ALA A 8 -9.26 -20.40 6.98
C ALA A 8 -9.63 -20.49 5.50
N VAL A 9 -10.04 -19.39 4.94
CA VAL A 9 -10.30 -19.23 3.50
C VAL A 9 -9.53 -18.01 3.00
N LEU A 10 -8.95 -18.11 1.81
CA LEU A 10 -8.34 -16.99 1.13
C LEU A 10 -9.38 -16.37 0.19
N VAL A 11 -9.56 -15.06 0.29
CA VAL A 11 -10.55 -14.31 -0.50
C VAL A 11 -9.86 -13.14 -1.17
N ASP A 12 -10.01 -13.00 -2.47
CA ASP A 12 -9.62 -11.77 -3.19
C ASP A 12 -10.66 -10.69 -2.93
N MET A 13 -10.19 -9.52 -2.45
CA MET A 13 -11.11 -8.44 -2.09
C MET A 13 -11.88 -7.93 -3.31
N PHE A 14 -11.25 -7.82 -4.48
CA PHE A 14 -11.86 -7.24 -5.67
C PHE A 14 -12.72 -8.24 -6.43
N MET A 15 -12.20 -9.45 -6.70
CA MET A 15 -12.95 -10.49 -7.41
C MET A 15 -14.05 -11.10 -6.55
N GLY A 16 -13.83 -11.18 -5.23
CA GLY A 16 -14.76 -11.81 -4.31
C GLY A 16 -14.94 -13.30 -4.59
N LEU A 17 -16.16 -13.77 -4.40
CA LEU A 17 -16.54 -15.18 -4.52
C LEU A 17 -17.44 -15.44 -5.74
N GLU A 18 -17.22 -14.75 -6.85
CA GLU A 18 -18.05 -14.90 -8.07
C GLU A 18 -18.09 -16.34 -8.60
N ASN A 19 -17.02 -17.10 -8.39
CA ASN A 19 -16.90 -18.50 -8.84
C ASN A 19 -17.21 -19.53 -7.74
N TYR A 20 -17.63 -19.09 -6.56
CA TYR A 20 -18.06 -19.98 -5.51
C TYR A 20 -19.56 -20.23 -5.60
N HIS A 21 -19.94 -21.50 -5.74
CA HIS A 21 -21.33 -21.93 -5.93
C HIS A 21 -21.87 -22.77 -4.75
N GLY A 22 -21.05 -22.90 -3.68
CA GLY A 22 -21.46 -23.59 -2.45
C GLY A 22 -22.27 -22.67 -1.52
N ASN A 23 -22.72 -23.23 -0.38
CA ASN A 23 -23.30 -22.44 0.68
C ASN A 23 -22.20 -21.64 1.39
N LEU A 24 -22.39 -20.33 1.61
CA LEU A 24 -21.43 -19.49 2.30
C LEU A 24 -21.10 -19.96 3.70
N GLU A 25 -22.05 -20.57 4.41
CA GLU A 25 -21.83 -21.13 5.76
C GLU A 25 -20.74 -22.22 5.78
N ASP A 26 -20.57 -22.92 4.66
CA ASP A 26 -19.60 -24.01 4.53
C ASP A 26 -18.24 -23.55 3.97
N ILE A 27 -18.07 -22.26 3.67
CA ILE A 27 -16.89 -21.77 2.94
C ILE A 27 -15.57 -22.03 3.65
N PHE A 28 -15.55 -22.01 4.98
CA PHE A 28 -14.36 -22.29 5.78
C PHE A 28 -13.96 -23.78 5.78
N ASP A 29 -14.87 -24.66 5.41
CA ASP A 29 -14.64 -26.09 5.23
C ASP A 29 -14.39 -26.47 3.75
N ALA A 30 -14.50 -25.50 2.83
CA ALA A 30 -14.22 -25.71 1.42
C ALA A 30 -12.74 -26.15 1.21
N PRO A 31 -12.48 -27.04 0.23
CA PRO A 31 -11.12 -27.46 -0.06
C PRO A 31 -10.23 -26.28 -0.51
N ASP A 32 -8.92 -26.41 -0.31
CA ASP A 32 -7.96 -25.46 -0.88
C ASP A 32 -8.08 -25.47 -2.40
N GLY A 33 -8.38 -24.37 -3.03
CA GLY A 33 -8.58 -24.32 -4.48
C GLY A 33 -9.34 -23.12 -4.98
N LEU A 34 -9.91 -22.30 -4.08
CA LEU A 34 -10.59 -21.08 -4.49
C LEU A 34 -9.62 -20.05 -5.13
N LEU A 35 -8.32 -20.16 -4.84
CA LEU A 35 -7.25 -19.37 -5.46
C LEU A 35 -6.06 -20.29 -5.80
N GLU A 36 -6.26 -21.23 -6.70
CA GLU A 36 -5.27 -22.28 -7.00
C GLU A 36 -3.94 -21.79 -7.60
N LYS A 37 -3.82 -20.55 -8.02
CA LYS A 37 -2.60 -20.03 -8.66
C LYS A 37 -2.35 -18.56 -8.35
N ALA A 38 -2.17 -18.22 -7.09
CA ALA A 38 -1.60 -16.91 -6.75
C ALA A 38 -0.08 -16.95 -7.00
N ALA A 39 0.33 -16.79 -8.24
CA ALA A 39 1.73 -16.59 -8.60
C ALA A 39 1.96 -15.09 -8.82
N ILE A 40 3.08 -14.58 -8.29
CA ILE A 40 3.53 -13.22 -8.62
C ILE A 40 4.08 -13.28 -10.04
N GLU A 41 3.44 -12.55 -10.94
CA GLU A 41 3.90 -12.44 -12.33
C GLU A 41 5.07 -11.45 -12.45
N ALA A 42 5.91 -11.64 -13.48
CA ALA A 42 7.06 -10.78 -13.74
C ALA A 42 6.66 -9.37 -14.25
N THR A 43 5.43 -9.20 -14.67
CA THR A 43 4.89 -7.94 -15.19
C THR A 43 3.70 -7.47 -14.36
N ALA A 44 3.50 -6.16 -14.29
CA ALA A 44 2.32 -5.60 -13.63
C ALA A 44 1.03 -6.12 -14.29
N PRO A 45 -0.02 -6.44 -13.50
CA PRO A 45 -1.28 -6.92 -14.04
C PRO A 45 -1.96 -5.84 -14.89
N ASP A 46 -2.63 -6.25 -15.95
CA ASP A 46 -3.52 -5.40 -16.71
C ASP A 46 -4.81 -5.17 -15.91
N LEU A 47 -4.91 -4.00 -15.28
CA LEU A 47 -6.05 -3.65 -14.41
C LEU A 47 -7.36 -3.52 -15.19
N GLU A 48 -7.31 -3.18 -16.48
CA GLU A 48 -8.51 -3.12 -17.32
C GLU A 48 -9.01 -4.54 -17.62
N ALA A 49 -8.10 -5.45 -17.95
CA ALA A 49 -8.45 -6.86 -18.14
C ALA A 49 -9.01 -7.50 -16.86
N VAL A 50 -8.41 -7.20 -15.69
CA VAL A 50 -8.92 -7.67 -14.38
C VAL A 50 -10.33 -7.14 -14.13
N ARG A 51 -10.58 -5.85 -14.37
CA ARG A 51 -11.92 -5.27 -14.24
C ARG A 51 -12.92 -5.86 -15.23
N ALA A 52 -12.49 -6.12 -16.45
CA ALA A 52 -13.31 -6.74 -17.48
C ALA A 52 -13.66 -8.19 -17.14
N ALA A 53 -12.78 -8.93 -16.49
CA ALA A 53 -13.03 -10.32 -16.09
C ALA A 53 -14.04 -10.45 -14.94
N ARG A 54 -14.18 -9.42 -14.06
CA ARG A 54 -15.14 -9.42 -12.96
C ARG A 54 -16.59 -9.41 -13.51
N GLN A 55 -17.44 -10.26 -12.97
CA GLN A 55 -18.86 -10.35 -13.39
C GLN A 55 -19.66 -9.13 -12.89
N ASP A 56 -19.47 -8.77 -11.62
CA ASP A 56 -20.07 -7.55 -11.06
C ASP A 56 -19.41 -6.30 -11.64
N LYS A 57 -20.16 -5.54 -12.44
CA LYS A 57 -19.74 -4.28 -13.07
C LYS A 57 -20.01 -3.04 -12.22
N SER A 58 -20.38 -3.21 -10.96
CA SER A 58 -20.53 -2.09 -10.02
C SER A 58 -19.20 -1.35 -9.81
N PRO A 59 -19.21 -0.08 -9.39
CA PRO A 59 -18.01 0.66 -9.06
C PRO A 59 -17.34 0.21 -7.76
N SER A 60 -17.94 -0.73 -7.01
CA SER A 60 -17.40 -1.23 -5.75
C SER A 60 -16.04 -1.89 -5.96
N VAL A 61 -15.08 -1.60 -5.10
CA VAL A 61 -13.80 -2.32 -5.01
C VAL A 61 -13.90 -3.56 -4.12
N ILE A 62 -15.05 -3.79 -3.49
CA ILE A 62 -15.32 -4.96 -2.69
C ILE A 62 -16.20 -5.89 -3.52
N GLY A 63 -15.71 -7.08 -3.80
CA GLY A 63 -16.35 -8.09 -4.61
C GLY A 63 -17.50 -8.79 -3.89
N LYS A 64 -18.20 -9.62 -4.67
CA LYS A 64 -19.35 -10.37 -4.19
C LYS A 64 -18.98 -11.20 -2.94
N ASP A 65 -19.83 -11.14 -1.94
CA ASP A 65 -19.78 -11.93 -0.69
C ASP A 65 -18.56 -11.73 0.20
N VAL A 66 -17.61 -10.85 -0.14
CA VAL A 66 -16.40 -10.59 0.66
C VAL A 66 -16.76 -10.19 2.10
N LEU A 67 -17.61 -9.16 2.26
CA LEU A 67 -17.99 -8.70 3.60
C LEU A 67 -18.84 -9.72 4.35
N ALA A 68 -19.65 -10.51 3.65
CA ALA A 68 -20.43 -11.58 4.28
C ALA A 68 -19.53 -12.67 4.86
N VAL A 69 -18.48 -13.08 4.13
CA VAL A 69 -17.48 -14.03 4.65
C VAL A 69 -16.67 -13.43 5.79
N CYS A 70 -16.27 -12.15 5.68
CA CYS A 70 -15.59 -11.46 6.76
C CYS A 70 -16.44 -11.45 8.06
N ALA A 71 -17.74 -11.21 7.94
CA ALA A 71 -18.66 -11.16 9.09
C ALA A 71 -18.85 -12.54 9.77
N MET A 72 -18.53 -13.64 9.09
CA MET A 72 -18.56 -15.00 9.67
C MET A 72 -17.23 -15.42 10.29
N ALA A 73 -16.17 -14.64 10.13
CA ALA A 73 -14.84 -14.97 10.63
C ALA A 73 -14.63 -14.46 12.05
N ASP A 74 -13.89 -15.19 12.87
CA ASP A 74 -13.43 -14.71 14.18
C ASP A 74 -12.41 -13.57 14.04
N VAL A 75 -11.63 -13.58 12.95
CA VAL A 75 -10.64 -12.56 12.63
C VAL A 75 -10.33 -12.55 11.13
N VAL A 76 -10.13 -11.37 10.58
CA VAL A 76 -9.67 -11.18 9.20
C VAL A 76 -8.18 -10.88 9.18
N PHE A 77 -7.40 -11.72 8.50
CA PHE A 77 -6.00 -11.44 8.22
C PHE A 77 -5.88 -10.61 6.94
N LEU A 78 -5.55 -9.33 7.10
CA LEU A 78 -5.35 -8.42 5.96
C LEU A 78 -3.96 -8.64 5.37
N ALA A 79 -3.89 -9.34 4.23
CA ALA A 79 -2.65 -9.62 3.49
C ALA A 79 -2.55 -8.78 2.21
N MET A 80 -3.11 -7.58 2.25
CA MET A 80 -3.11 -6.63 1.13
C MET A 80 -2.02 -5.58 1.30
N HIS A 81 -1.59 -4.98 0.18
CA HIS A 81 -0.59 -3.92 0.15
C HIS A 81 -1.14 -2.68 -0.55
N GLY A 82 -0.63 -1.51 -0.16
CA GLY A 82 -0.96 -0.24 -0.79
C GLY A 82 -2.42 0.19 -0.65
N ALA A 83 -2.97 0.74 -1.73
CA ALA A 83 -4.33 1.26 -1.76
C ALA A 83 -5.37 0.19 -1.45
N ASN A 84 -6.40 0.59 -0.73
CA ASN A 84 -7.52 -0.21 -0.20
C ASN A 84 -7.13 -1.19 0.92
N GLY A 85 -5.87 -1.60 1.06
CA GLY A 85 -5.40 -2.51 2.10
C GLY A 85 -4.78 -1.81 3.30
N GLU A 86 -3.88 -0.84 3.02
CA GLU A 86 -3.07 -0.18 4.04
C GLU A 86 -3.41 1.30 4.23
N ASP A 87 -4.39 1.83 3.50
CA ASP A 87 -4.73 3.27 3.45
C ASP A 87 -5.99 3.65 4.27
N GLY A 88 -6.45 2.75 5.13
CA GLY A 88 -7.59 3.03 6.01
C GLY A 88 -8.95 2.91 5.31
N ARG A 89 -9.07 2.25 4.17
CA ARG A 89 -10.34 2.09 3.44
C ARG A 89 -11.10 0.83 3.82
N ILE A 90 -10.45 -0.32 3.89
CA ILE A 90 -11.12 -1.58 4.27
C ILE A 90 -11.36 -1.66 5.78
N GLN A 91 -10.49 -1.07 6.59
CA GLN A 91 -10.58 -1.13 8.05
C GLN A 91 -11.92 -0.62 8.59
N PRO A 92 -12.46 0.56 8.17
CA PRO A 92 -13.76 1.02 8.62
C PRO A 92 -14.92 0.08 8.24
N ALA A 93 -14.84 -0.61 7.11
CA ALA A 93 -15.86 -1.57 6.74
C ALA A 93 -15.90 -2.75 7.72
N LEU A 94 -14.73 -3.25 8.14
CA LEU A 94 -14.61 -4.30 9.14
C LEU A 94 -14.99 -3.82 10.54
N ASP A 95 -14.60 -2.59 10.91
CA ASP A 95 -15.00 -1.95 12.18
C ASP A 95 -16.53 -1.87 12.30
N LEU A 96 -17.21 -1.43 11.23
CA LEU A 96 -18.67 -1.33 11.20
C LEU A 96 -19.37 -2.69 11.24
N LEU A 97 -18.72 -3.74 10.75
CA LEU A 97 -19.20 -5.12 10.88
C LEU A 97 -18.89 -5.74 12.24
N GLY A 98 -18.09 -5.08 13.08
CA GLY A 98 -17.64 -5.63 14.37
C GLY A 98 -16.65 -6.79 14.22
N VAL A 99 -15.94 -6.88 13.09
CA VAL A 99 -15.02 -7.98 12.78
C VAL A 99 -13.59 -7.58 13.12
N PRO A 100 -12.91 -8.29 14.04
CA PRO A 100 -11.50 -8.08 14.30
C PRO A 100 -10.63 -8.34 13.08
N TYR A 101 -9.59 -7.55 12.89
CA TYR A 101 -8.63 -7.73 11.79
C TYR A 101 -7.19 -7.47 12.24
N THR A 102 -6.23 -7.94 11.46
CA THR A 102 -4.81 -7.71 11.72
C THR A 102 -4.36 -6.36 11.15
N GLY A 103 -3.39 -5.73 11.81
CA GLY A 103 -2.80 -4.46 11.38
C GLY A 103 -3.32 -3.26 12.16
N SER A 104 -2.96 -2.07 11.67
CA SER A 104 -3.36 -0.79 12.28
C SER A 104 -4.81 -0.45 11.95
N GLY A 105 -5.48 0.28 12.85
CA GLY A 105 -6.82 0.82 12.60
C GLY A 105 -6.85 1.86 11.47
N TYR A 106 -8.05 2.20 11.02
CA TYR A 106 -8.29 3.05 9.85
C TYR A 106 -7.55 4.40 9.88
N LEU A 107 -7.58 5.09 11.01
CA LEU A 107 -6.98 6.41 11.14
C LEU A 107 -5.45 6.33 11.01
N GLY A 108 -4.82 5.42 11.76
CA GLY A 108 -3.37 5.23 11.70
C GLY A 108 -2.91 4.80 10.30
N SER A 109 -3.64 3.90 9.66
CA SER A 109 -3.37 3.45 8.29
C SER A 109 -3.47 4.60 7.28
N ALA A 110 -4.55 5.39 7.33
CA ALA A 110 -4.75 6.51 6.42
C ALA A 110 -3.66 7.58 6.57
N MET A 111 -3.31 7.92 7.82
CA MET A 111 -2.29 8.91 8.13
C MET A 111 -0.88 8.43 7.71
N ALA A 112 -0.57 7.17 7.96
CA ALA A 112 0.73 6.59 7.59
C ALA A 112 0.91 6.45 6.07
N MET A 113 -0.16 6.20 5.33
CA MET A 113 -0.11 6.08 3.88
C MET A 113 0.15 7.43 3.20
N ASP A 114 -0.32 8.54 3.77
CA ASP A 114 -0.05 9.88 3.28
C ASP A 114 1.28 10.40 3.84
N LYS A 115 2.32 10.43 3.00
CA LYS A 115 3.67 10.83 3.41
C LYS A 115 3.74 12.29 3.88
N ALA A 116 2.96 13.17 3.28
CA ALA A 116 2.94 14.59 3.67
C ALA A 116 2.28 14.77 5.05
N VAL A 117 1.18 14.08 5.32
CA VAL A 117 0.54 14.06 6.64
C VAL A 117 1.48 13.46 7.67
N THR A 118 2.09 12.29 7.39
CA THR A 118 3.06 11.65 8.28
C THR A 118 4.21 12.60 8.63
N LYS A 119 4.80 13.26 7.66
CA LYS A 119 5.92 14.20 7.85
C LYS A 119 5.51 15.40 8.72
N ARG A 120 4.35 16.00 8.45
CA ARG A 120 3.81 17.10 9.28
C ARG A 120 3.59 16.68 10.74
N MET A 121 3.11 15.46 10.95
CA MET A 121 2.93 14.91 12.29
C MET A 121 4.28 14.71 12.98
N MET A 122 5.25 14.11 12.30
CA MET A 122 6.60 13.93 12.84
C MET A 122 7.20 15.27 13.25
N ASP A 123 7.09 16.29 12.40
CA ASP A 123 7.57 17.65 12.71
C ASP A 123 6.86 18.25 13.94
N SER A 124 5.53 18.10 14.03
CA SER A 124 4.74 18.62 15.14
C SER A 124 5.08 17.94 16.48
N MET A 125 5.51 16.69 16.43
CA MET A 125 5.90 15.89 17.59
C MET A 125 7.41 15.97 17.91
N GLY A 126 8.17 16.75 17.16
CA GLY A 126 9.63 16.83 17.30
C GLY A 126 10.39 15.55 16.91
N ILE A 127 9.74 14.66 16.15
CA ILE A 127 10.37 13.43 15.65
C ILE A 127 11.22 13.78 14.45
N ARG A 128 12.50 13.44 14.52
CA ARG A 128 13.45 13.75 13.44
C ARG A 128 13.15 12.95 12.17
N THR A 129 13.02 13.66 11.06
CA THR A 129 12.92 13.12 9.71
C THR A 129 13.88 13.84 8.77
N ALA A 130 14.09 13.33 7.55
CA ALA A 130 14.86 14.06 6.54
C ALA A 130 14.20 15.42 6.24
N PRO A 131 14.97 16.50 5.99
CA PRO A 131 14.42 17.75 5.45
C PRO A 131 13.58 17.48 4.20
N TRP A 132 12.43 18.12 4.10
CA TRP A 132 11.44 17.77 3.09
C TRP A 132 10.60 18.96 2.65
N ALA A 133 9.93 18.82 1.50
CA ALA A 133 8.96 19.74 0.98
C ALA A 133 7.72 18.97 0.48
N ASP A 134 6.55 19.56 0.69
CA ASP A 134 5.28 19.10 0.15
C ASP A 134 4.98 19.91 -1.11
N VAL A 135 4.90 19.25 -2.26
CA VAL A 135 4.88 19.91 -3.56
C VAL A 135 3.68 19.46 -4.37
N HIS A 136 2.77 20.41 -4.62
CA HIS A 136 1.73 20.30 -5.64
C HIS A 136 2.20 21.04 -6.89
N TYR A 137 2.13 20.41 -8.05
CA TYR A 137 2.65 21.00 -9.26
C TYR A 137 1.93 20.56 -10.52
N THR A 138 2.04 21.39 -11.54
CA THR A 138 1.63 21.12 -12.91
C THR A 138 2.86 20.98 -13.80
N LYS A 139 2.64 20.67 -15.07
CA LYS A 139 3.73 20.56 -16.04
C LYS A 139 4.52 21.86 -16.19
N GLU A 140 3.83 22.97 -16.09
CA GLU A 140 4.40 24.34 -16.24
C GLU A 140 5.31 24.71 -15.07
N ASP A 141 5.10 24.12 -13.89
CA ASP A 141 5.91 24.37 -12.70
C ASP A 141 7.26 23.64 -12.71
N VAL A 142 7.38 22.55 -13.48
CA VAL A 142 8.54 21.66 -13.42
C VAL A 142 9.88 22.38 -13.63
N PRO A 143 10.08 23.25 -14.64
CA PRO A 143 11.37 23.91 -14.84
C PRO A 143 11.80 24.78 -13.65
N ARG A 144 10.84 25.47 -13.03
CA ARG A 144 11.07 26.30 -11.84
C ARG A 144 11.41 25.43 -10.63
N LEU A 145 10.60 24.40 -10.37
CA LEU A 145 10.81 23.49 -9.23
C LEU A 145 12.13 22.75 -9.30
N ALA A 146 12.58 22.37 -10.49
CA ALA A 146 13.88 21.73 -10.68
C ALA A 146 15.05 22.62 -10.26
N GLN A 147 14.88 23.95 -10.29
CA GLN A 147 15.90 24.91 -9.83
C GLN A 147 15.78 25.22 -8.33
N GLU A 148 14.58 25.24 -7.77
CA GLU A 148 14.31 25.65 -6.40
C GLU A 148 14.46 24.52 -5.38
N LEU A 149 14.09 23.29 -5.75
CA LEU A 149 14.10 22.15 -4.84
C LEU A 149 15.52 21.63 -4.60
N MET A 150 15.66 20.94 -3.47
CA MET A 150 16.96 20.38 -3.06
C MET A 150 17.39 19.21 -3.95
N VAL A 151 18.68 19.10 -4.21
CA VAL A 151 19.37 17.92 -4.78
C VAL A 151 20.67 17.68 -4.02
N PRO A 152 21.10 16.44 -3.78
CA PRO A 152 20.42 15.19 -4.10
C PRO A 152 19.19 14.96 -3.23
N CYS A 153 18.13 14.40 -3.80
CA CYS A 153 16.87 14.18 -3.09
C CYS A 153 16.21 12.83 -3.43
N ALA A 154 15.13 12.55 -2.72
CA ALA A 154 14.16 11.52 -3.08
C ALA A 154 12.83 12.20 -3.37
N VAL A 155 12.26 11.95 -4.54
CA VAL A 155 10.93 12.40 -4.94
C VAL A 155 9.99 11.21 -4.85
N LYS A 156 8.91 11.36 -4.09
CA LYS A 156 7.97 10.26 -3.83
C LYS A 156 6.55 10.76 -4.01
N MET A 157 5.69 9.98 -4.63
CA MET A 157 4.25 10.24 -4.58
C MET A 157 3.80 10.28 -3.12
N VAL A 158 2.92 11.21 -2.79
CA VAL A 158 2.39 11.35 -1.41
C VAL A 158 1.71 10.06 -0.97
N ASN A 159 0.85 9.53 -1.84
CA ASN A 159 0.14 8.25 -1.61
C ASN A 159 0.77 7.16 -2.46
N GLY A 160 1.09 6.02 -1.87
CA GLY A 160 1.69 4.89 -2.56
C GLY A 160 2.76 4.20 -1.73
N GLY A 161 3.17 3.02 -2.17
CA GLY A 161 4.14 2.19 -1.48
C GLY A 161 5.03 1.42 -2.45
N SER A 162 5.89 0.54 -1.92
CA SER A 162 6.70 -0.42 -2.68
C SER A 162 7.58 0.22 -3.76
N SER A 163 8.09 1.42 -3.50
CA SER A 163 8.96 2.19 -4.42
C SER A 163 8.33 2.54 -5.78
N ILE A 164 7.04 2.28 -5.97
CA ILE A 164 6.30 2.73 -7.16
C ILE A 164 6.09 4.25 -7.06
N GLY A 165 6.40 4.97 -8.14
CA GLY A 165 6.28 6.43 -8.14
C GLY A 165 7.31 7.12 -7.24
N MET A 166 8.55 6.60 -7.24
CA MET A 166 9.69 7.17 -6.55
C MET A 166 10.85 7.39 -7.52
N ALA A 167 11.60 8.46 -7.31
CA ALA A 167 12.86 8.75 -8.00
C ALA A 167 13.90 9.27 -7.01
N LEU A 168 15.17 9.06 -7.31
CA LEU A 168 16.32 9.45 -6.45
C LEU A 168 17.31 10.36 -7.22
N PRO A 169 16.88 11.53 -7.71
CA PRO A 169 17.74 12.41 -8.49
C PRO A 169 18.94 12.93 -7.70
N ASP A 170 20.11 12.88 -8.31
CA ASP A 170 21.34 13.43 -7.79
C ASP A 170 21.65 14.81 -8.41
N THR A 171 21.08 15.13 -9.59
CA THR A 171 21.24 16.41 -10.30
C THR A 171 19.90 17.09 -10.58
N ARG A 172 19.97 18.36 -11.00
CA ARG A 172 18.77 19.15 -11.36
C ARG A 172 18.08 18.64 -12.62
N GLU A 173 18.84 18.16 -13.56
CA GLU A 173 18.36 17.57 -14.81
C GLU A 173 17.62 16.25 -14.53
N GLU A 174 18.15 15.44 -13.64
CA GLU A 174 17.48 14.22 -13.16
C GLU A 174 16.21 14.54 -12.37
N LEU A 175 16.23 15.60 -11.55
CA LEU A 175 15.05 16.06 -10.81
C LEU A 175 13.96 16.55 -11.76
N GLU A 176 14.31 17.34 -12.76
CA GLU A 176 13.37 17.81 -13.78
C GLU A 176 12.70 16.63 -14.49
N LYS A 177 13.50 15.66 -14.94
CA LYS A 177 13.01 14.43 -15.56
C LYS A 177 12.08 13.66 -14.61
N ALA A 178 12.48 13.47 -13.35
CA ALA A 178 11.69 12.76 -12.35
C ALA A 178 10.32 13.42 -12.11
N LEU A 179 10.26 14.75 -12.06
CA LEU A 179 9.00 15.48 -11.92
C LEU A 179 8.08 15.29 -13.13
N TYR A 180 8.63 15.28 -14.36
CA TYR A 180 7.83 14.96 -15.55
C TYR A 180 7.34 13.50 -15.54
N ASP A 181 8.18 12.56 -15.18
CA ASP A 181 7.84 11.13 -15.15
C ASP A 181 6.76 10.80 -14.09
N LEU A 182 6.73 11.57 -12.98
CA LEU A 182 5.76 11.37 -11.90
C LEU A 182 4.44 12.13 -12.08
N LEU A 183 4.40 13.09 -13.00
CA LEU A 183 3.22 13.91 -13.25
C LEU A 183 1.94 13.11 -13.59
N PRO A 184 1.99 12.03 -14.39
CA PRO A 184 0.81 11.21 -14.67
C PRO A 184 0.17 10.59 -13.43
N TYR A 185 0.88 10.50 -12.32
CA TYR A 185 0.38 9.97 -11.05
C TYR A 185 -0.29 11.03 -10.16
N GLY A 186 -0.45 12.29 -10.63
CA GLY A 186 -1.31 13.28 -10.00
C GLY A 186 -0.65 14.57 -9.52
N GLY A 187 0.64 14.80 -9.79
CA GLY A 187 1.29 16.10 -9.51
C GLY A 187 1.35 16.49 -8.02
N HIS A 188 1.32 15.52 -7.11
CA HIS A 188 1.49 15.74 -5.67
C HIS A 188 2.57 14.81 -5.13
N VAL A 189 3.70 15.37 -4.72
CA VAL A 189 4.88 14.62 -4.27
C VAL A 189 5.46 15.19 -2.98
N VAL A 190 6.11 14.33 -2.22
CA VAL A 190 7.06 14.72 -1.18
C VAL A 190 8.46 14.66 -1.77
N VAL A 191 9.19 15.77 -1.65
CA VAL A 191 10.61 15.85 -2.00
C VAL A 191 11.41 15.94 -0.72
N GLU A 192 12.28 14.98 -0.47
CA GLU A 192 13.06 14.91 0.75
C GLU A 192 14.55 14.75 0.46
N LYS A 193 15.39 15.26 1.35
CA LYS A 193 16.85 15.09 1.24
C LYS A 193 17.20 13.60 1.15
N LYS A 194 17.99 13.22 0.14
CA LYS A 194 18.52 11.86 0.01
C LYS A 194 19.49 11.58 1.16
N ILE A 195 19.14 10.59 1.98
CA ILE A 195 19.96 10.17 3.11
C ILE A 195 20.77 8.93 2.69
N LYS A 196 22.07 8.97 2.92
CA LYS A 196 22.96 7.81 2.75
C LYS A 196 23.13 7.12 4.08
N GLY A 197 22.96 5.81 4.14
CA GLY A 197 23.09 5.06 5.40
C GLY A 197 22.59 3.63 5.26
N ARG A 198 22.56 2.93 6.39
CA ARG A 198 21.96 1.61 6.50
C ARG A 198 20.43 1.76 6.64
N GLU A 199 19.68 0.94 5.96
CA GLU A 199 18.23 0.89 6.09
C GLU A 199 17.86 -0.15 7.16
N ILE A 200 17.27 0.33 8.25
CA ILE A 200 16.90 -0.50 9.40
C ILE A 200 15.39 -0.44 9.57
N GLN A 201 14.76 -1.60 9.64
CA GLN A 201 13.34 -1.75 9.93
C GLN A 201 13.13 -2.40 11.29
N ILE A 202 12.20 -1.88 12.07
CA ILE A 202 11.77 -2.46 13.34
C ILE A 202 10.25 -2.59 13.28
N ALA A 203 9.76 -3.83 13.39
CA ALA A 203 8.34 -4.10 13.48
C ALA A 203 7.84 -3.98 14.92
N VAL A 204 6.57 -3.61 15.08
CA VAL A 204 5.89 -3.51 16.37
C VAL A 204 4.72 -4.48 16.37
N LEU A 205 4.60 -5.28 17.43
CA LEU A 205 3.48 -6.20 17.65
C LEU A 205 2.88 -5.94 19.03
N GLY A 206 1.66 -5.41 19.05
CA GLY A 206 1.08 -4.86 20.28
C GLY A 206 1.96 -3.76 20.84
N ASP A 207 2.40 -3.88 22.09
CA ASP A 207 3.30 -2.92 22.75
C ASP A 207 4.78 -3.33 22.71
N SER A 208 5.13 -4.33 21.91
CA SER A 208 6.46 -4.90 21.86
C SER A 208 7.18 -4.58 20.56
N TYR A 209 8.44 -4.14 20.66
CA TYR A 209 9.36 -4.01 19.52
C TYR A 209 9.95 -5.36 19.16
N LEU A 210 9.87 -5.73 17.88
CA LEU A 210 10.54 -6.92 17.37
C LEU A 210 12.02 -6.61 17.06
N PRO A 211 12.87 -7.65 16.89
CA PRO A 211 14.27 -7.44 16.51
C PRO A 211 14.42 -6.58 15.26
N ALA A 212 15.40 -5.69 15.28
CA ALA A 212 15.74 -4.86 14.13
C ALA A 212 16.25 -5.71 12.97
N VAL A 213 15.83 -5.38 11.77
CA VAL A 213 16.25 -6.02 10.52
C VAL A 213 16.94 -4.97 9.64
N GLU A 214 18.12 -5.28 9.13
CA GLU A 214 18.78 -4.47 8.12
C GLU A 214 18.31 -4.90 6.73
N ILE A 215 17.87 -3.94 5.92
CA ILE A 215 17.50 -4.15 4.53
C ILE A 215 18.72 -3.84 3.66
N ILE A 216 19.23 -4.86 2.96
CA ILE A 216 20.33 -4.71 2.01
C ILE A 216 19.76 -4.93 0.62
N PRO A 217 19.43 -3.85 -0.13
CA PRO A 217 18.86 -3.97 -1.46
C PRO A 217 19.88 -4.54 -2.44
N LYS A 218 19.42 -5.31 -3.43
CA LYS A 218 20.27 -5.80 -4.52
C LYS A 218 20.56 -4.72 -5.57
N GLY A 219 19.67 -3.74 -5.70
CA GLY A 219 19.74 -2.59 -6.59
C GLY A 219 20.09 -1.29 -5.87
N ALA A 220 19.75 -0.16 -6.47
CA ALA A 220 19.97 1.17 -5.90
C ALA A 220 19.06 1.45 -4.68
N TYR A 221 17.94 0.77 -4.57
CA TYR A 221 16.97 0.83 -3.47
C TYR A 221 16.16 -0.47 -3.43
N PHE A 222 15.38 -0.65 -2.36
CA PHE A 222 14.52 -1.81 -2.20
C PHE A 222 13.30 -1.68 -3.15
N ASP A 223 13.16 -2.65 -4.05
CA ASP A 223 12.06 -2.80 -5.00
C ASP A 223 11.62 -4.29 -5.09
N TYR A 224 10.69 -4.56 -5.99
CA TYR A 224 10.21 -5.93 -6.27
C TYR A 224 11.23 -6.77 -7.03
#